data_7887fd710381c1289e7f21572630a027
#
_entry.id   7887fd710381c1289e7f21572630a027
#
_cell.length_a   1.000
_cell.length_b   1.000
_cell.length_c   1.000
_cell.angle_alpha   90.00
_cell.angle_beta   90.00
_cell.angle_gamma   90.00
#
_symmetry.space_group_name_H-M   'P 1'
#
loop_
_entity.id
_entity.type
_entity.pdbx_description
1 polymer ?
#
loop_
_entity_poly.entity_id
_entity_poly.type
_entity_poly.pdbx_seq_one_letter_code
_entity_poly.pdbx_strand_id
1 'polypeptide(L)'
;MFRIRFTAIATVFGLAAGGANAGHLGVSALDQDVSGGTVTAASVLAETNGWMVVHRTGDDSKPGPVVGHAPLKAGANTDVTAILTEPVTSGQKLMLMLHGEAGGSQTGIFEYTLGAKEDGPIKVDGKLIMAVITAK
;
A
#
# COMPACT_ATOMS: atom_id res chain seq x y z
N MET A 1 18.75 12.70 64.34
CA MET A 1 18.51 13.57 63.16
C MET A 1 18.55 12.68 61.92
N PHE A 2 17.39 12.18 61.46
CA PHE A 2 17.32 11.33 60.26
C PHE A 2 17.20 12.22 59.05
N ARG A 3 18.18 12.16 58.12
CA ARG A 3 18.08 12.79 56.82
C ARG A 3 17.50 11.78 55.86
N ILE A 4 16.25 11.98 55.50
CA ILE A 4 15.61 11.24 54.40
C ILE A 4 16.16 11.80 53.09
N ARG A 5 16.92 11.01 52.37
CA ARG A 5 17.31 11.31 51.01
C ARG A 5 16.21 10.80 50.11
N PHE A 6 15.45 11.70 49.54
CA PHE A 6 14.56 11.38 48.40
C PHE A 6 15.44 11.17 47.15
N THR A 7 15.57 9.95 46.76
CA THR A 7 16.13 9.63 45.44
C THR A 7 15.00 9.83 44.45
N ALA A 8 15.06 10.91 43.70
CA ALA A 8 14.15 11.11 42.58
C ALA A 8 14.52 10.08 41.50
N ILE A 9 13.71 9.07 41.37
CA ILE A 9 13.78 8.18 40.20
C ILE A 9 13.19 8.98 39.04
N ALA A 10 14.05 9.56 38.22
CA ALA A 10 13.63 10.09 36.94
C ALA A 10 13.29 8.89 36.03
N THR A 11 12.01 8.58 35.94
CA THR A 11 11.54 7.65 34.91
C THR A 11 11.67 8.36 33.61
N VAL A 12 12.74 8.11 32.90
CA VAL A 12 12.84 8.51 31.50
C VAL A 12 11.85 7.64 30.74
N PHE A 13 10.66 8.19 30.49
CA PHE A 13 9.82 7.67 29.41
C PHE A 13 10.60 7.94 28.11
N GLY A 14 11.34 6.94 27.67
CA GLY A 14 11.80 6.92 26.31
C GLY A 14 10.54 6.91 25.44
N LEU A 15 10.17 8.05 24.85
CA LEU A 15 9.38 8.03 23.66
C LEU A 15 10.21 7.20 22.67
N ALA A 16 9.86 5.94 22.53
CA ALA A 16 10.13 5.26 21.29
C ALA A 16 9.32 6.07 20.27
N ALA A 17 9.94 7.04 19.63
CA ALA A 17 9.50 7.52 18.36
C ALA A 17 9.34 6.25 17.55
N GLY A 18 8.10 5.76 17.39
CA GLY A 18 7.84 4.63 16.54
C GLY A 18 8.58 4.95 15.27
N GLY A 19 9.66 4.22 15.01
CA GLY A 19 10.55 4.55 13.94
C GLY A 19 9.67 4.70 12.74
N ALA A 20 9.50 5.94 12.28
CA ALA A 20 8.98 6.13 10.98
C ALA A 20 9.82 5.21 10.11
N ASN A 21 9.24 4.14 9.59
CA ASN A 21 9.82 3.39 8.50
C ASN A 21 9.82 4.29 7.26
N ALA A 22 10.29 5.54 7.47
CA ALA A 22 10.46 6.54 6.45
C ALA A 22 11.52 6.02 5.49
N GLY A 23 11.11 5.24 4.51
CA GLY A 23 12.00 4.63 3.54
C GLY A 23 11.62 3.23 3.11
N HIS A 24 10.75 2.55 3.83
CA HIS A 24 10.27 1.22 3.43
C HIS A 24 8.86 1.31 2.85
N LEU A 25 8.78 1.83 1.62
CA LEU A 25 7.54 1.73 0.85
C LEU A 25 7.20 0.24 0.67
N GLY A 26 5.93 -0.10 0.77
CA GLY A 26 5.53 -1.49 0.66
C GLY A 26 4.04 -1.68 0.48
N VAL A 27 3.69 -2.81 -0.10
CA VAL A 27 2.33 -3.34 -0.16
C VAL A 27 2.36 -4.73 0.47
N SER A 28 1.50 -4.94 1.45
CA SER A 28 1.33 -6.25 2.09
C SER A 28 -0.10 -6.73 1.90
N ALA A 29 -0.26 -7.88 1.26
CA ALA A 29 -1.55 -8.48 0.99
C ALA A 29 -1.44 -10.02 1.04
N LEU A 30 -2.50 -10.67 1.45
CA LEU A 30 -2.61 -12.12 1.52
C LEU A 30 -3.51 -12.64 0.41
N ASP A 31 -3.29 -13.92 0.05
CA ASP A 31 -4.26 -14.66 -0.74
C ASP A 31 -5.61 -14.62 -0.05
N GLN A 32 -6.67 -14.34 -0.79
CA GLN A 32 -7.98 -14.09 -0.23
C GLN A 32 -9.10 -14.40 -1.21
N ASP A 33 -10.28 -14.61 -0.67
CA ASP A 33 -11.52 -14.71 -1.44
C ASP A 33 -11.91 -13.30 -1.94
N VAL A 34 -12.00 -13.15 -3.24
CA VAL A 34 -12.39 -11.90 -3.92
C VAL A 34 -13.73 -12.02 -4.63
N SER A 35 -14.48 -13.09 -4.39
CA SER A 35 -15.78 -13.35 -5.01
C SER A 35 -16.84 -12.29 -4.67
N GLY A 36 -16.65 -11.59 -3.56
CA GLY A 36 -17.49 -10.45 -3.18
C GLY A 36 -17.25 -9.18 -3.99
N GLY A 37 -16.30 -9.18 -4.91
CA GLY A 37 -16.01 -8.02 -5.77
C GLY A 37 -15.05 -6.99 -5.17
N THR A 38 -14.35 -7.35 -4.11
CA THR A 38 -13.33 -6.48 -3.48
C THR A 38 -12.04 -7.26 -3.20
N VAL A 39 -10.95 -6.53 -3.14
CA VAL A 39 -9.65 -7.03 -2.69
C VAL A 39 -9.05 -6.05 -1.68
N THR A 40 -8.42 -6.58 -0.63
CA THR A 40 -7.89 -5.78 0.46
C THR A 40 -6.39 -6.05 0.66
N ALA A 41 -5.61 -4.97 0.70
CA ALA A 41 -4.25 -5.00 1.22
C ALA A 41 -4.26 -4.77 2.73
N ALA A 42 -3.56 -5.60 3.48
CA ALA A 42 -3.46 -5.45 4.93
C ALA A 42 -2.77 -4.13 5.31
N SER A 43 -1.75 -3.75 4.54
CA SER A 43 -1.07 -2.47 4.72
C SER A 43 -0.43 -1.99 3.42
N VAL A 44 -0.41 -0.68 3.28
CA VAL A 44 0.34 0.02 2.22
C VAL A 44 1.05 1.20 2.85
N LEU A 45 2.37 1.27 2.71
CA LEU A 45 3.16 2.42 3.11
C LEU A 45 3.52 3.24 1.89
N ALA A 46 3.05 4.48 1.86
CA ALA A 46 3.24 5.42 0.77
C ALA A 46 4.02 6.65 1.25
N GLU A 47 4.92 7.18 0.44
CA GLU A 47 5.67 8.40 0.76
C GLU A 47 4.80 9.64 0.60
N THR A 48 3.96 9.63 -0.43
CA THR A 48 3.04 10.72 -0.77
C THR A 48 1.64 10.17 -0.96
N ASN A 49 0.64 11.03 -1.02
CA ASN A 49 -0.69 10.62 -1.46
C ASN A 49 -0.60 9.95 -2.83
N GLY A 50 -1.39 8.93 -3.03
CA GLY A 50 -1.37 8.15 -4.26
C GLY A 50 -2.48 7.11 -4.31
N TRP A 51 -2.18 5.99 -4.94
CA TRP A 51 -3.15 4.96 -5.24
C TRP A 51 -2.59 3.56 -4.98
N MET A 52 -3.40 2.69 -4.42
CA MET A 52 -3.22 1.26 -4.56
C MET A 52 -3.95 0.82 -5.83
N VAL A 53 -3.22 0.30 -6.80
CA VAL A 53 -3.77 -0.10 -8.09
C VAL A 53 -3.73 -1.61 -8.21
N VAL A 54 -4.85 -2.19 -8.57
CA VAL A 54 -4.99 -3.63 -8.76
C VAL A 54 -4.89 -3.95 -10.24
N HIS A 55 -3.88 -4.72 -10.61
CA HIS A 55 -3.68 -5.23 -11.96
C HIS A 55 -3.98 -6.72 -12.01
N ARG A 56 -4.47 -7.20 -13.14
CA ARG A 56 -4.35 -8.62 -13.45
C ARG A 56 -2.89 -8.95 -13.68
N THR A 57 -2.50 -10.15 -13.27
CA THR A 57 -1.17 -10.66 -13.53
C THR A 57 -1.22 -12.18 -13.75
N GLY A 58 -0.14 -12.72 -14.24
CA GLY A 58 0.03 -14.15 -14.41
C GLY A 58 1.25 -14.67 -13.66
N ASP A 59 1.70 -15.86 -14.03
CA ASP A 59 2.88 -16.49 -13.41
C ASP A 59 4.18 -15.74 -13.67
N ASP A 60 4.21 -14.89 -14.68
CA ASP A 60 5.35 -14.01 -14.99
C ASP A 60 5.45 -12.79 -14.06
N SER A 61 4.45 -12.55 -13.23
CA SER A 61 4.37 -11.39 -12.32
C SER A 61 4.57 -10.05 -13.03
N LYS A 62 4.05 -9.92 -14.24
CA LYS A 62 4.02 -8.66 -14.98
C LYS A 62 2.68 -7.97 -14.81
N PRO A 63 2.66 -6.63 -14.65
CA PRO A 63 1.41 -5.91 -14.55
C PRO A 63 0.62 -5.99 -15.86
N GLY A 64 -0.61 -6.44 -15.74
CA GLY A 64 -1.60 -6.46 -16.80
C GLY A 64 -2.62 -5.34 -16.65
N PRO A 65 -3.82 -5.49 -17.24
CA PRO A 65 -4.87 -4.48 -17.14
C PRO A 65 -5.23 -4.12 -15.71
N VAL A 66 -5.59 -2.86 -15.49
CA VAL A 66 -6.10 -2.38 -14.20
C VAL A 66 -7.54 -2.86 -14.02
N VAL A 67 -7.82 -3.45 -12.87
CA VAL A 67 -9.14 -3.96 -12.50
C VAL A 67 -9.67 -3.38 -11.19
N GLY A 68 -8.97 -2.44 -10.61
CA GLY A 68 -9.39 -1.74 -9.40
C GLY A 68 -8.35 -0.77 -8.89
N HIS A 69 -8.78 0.16 -8.05
CA HIS A 69 -7.90 1.09 -7.37
C HIS A 69 -8.53 1.61 -6.09
N ALA A 70 -7.71 2.10 -5.19
CA ALA A 70 -8.13 2.76 -3.96
C ALA A 70 -7.18 3.90 -3.61
N PRO A 71 -7.68 5.01 -3.06
CA PRO A 71 -6.84 6.13 -2.68
C PRO A 71 -5.97 5.81 -1.46
N LEU A 72 -4.80 6.40 -1.42
CA LEU A 72 -3.85 6.30 -0.33
C LEU A 72 -3.47 7.69 0.17
N LYS A 73 -3.27 7.79 1.48
CA LYS A 73 -2.59 8.94 2.09
C LYS A 73 -1.11 8.65 2.25
N ALA A 74 -0.31 9.70 2.28
CA ALA A 74 1.08 9.60 2.71
C ALA A 74 1.16 8.94 4.09
N GLY A 75 2.09 8.03 4.26
CA GLY A 75 2.27 7.25 5.48
C GLY A 75 1.66 5.86 5.40
N ALA A 76 1.35 5.30 6.56
CA ALA A 76 0.78 3.97 6.68
C ALA A 76 -0.74 3.98 6.44
N ASN A 77 -1.18 3.09 5.56
CA ASN A 77 -2.59 2.81 5.30
C ASN A 77 -2.86 1.35 5.65
N THR A 78 -3.91 1.07 6.39
CA THR A 78 -4.32 -0.28 6.78
C THR A 78 -5.65 -0.64 6.15
N ASP A 79 -5.84 -1.94 5.86
CA ASP A 79 -7.10 -2.46 5.31
C ASP A 79 -7.56 -1.69 4.07
N VAL A 80 -6.65 -1.48 3.15
CA VAL A 80 -6.92 -0.75 1.90
C VAL A 80 -7.69 -1.64 0.95
N THR A 81 -8.95 -1.30 0.71
CA THR A 81 -9.87 -2.11 -0.08
C THR A 81 -10.18 -1.44 -1.41
N ALA A 82 -9.98 -2.15 -2.48
CA ALA A 82 -10.37 -1.74 -3.83
C ALA A 82 -11.59 -2.53 -4.30
N ILE A 83 -12.48 -1.86 -5.00
CA ILE A 83 -13.59 -2.49 -5.71
C ILE A 83 -13.07 -2.98 -7.05
N LEU A 84 -13.33 -4.25 -7.36
CA LEU A 84 -12.96 -4.84 -8.64
C LEU A 84 -13.99 -4.45 -9.69
N THR A 85 -13.50 -4.02 -10.86
CA THR A 85 -14.35 -3.58 -11.97
C THR A 85 -14.84 -4.72 -12.85
N GLU A 86 -14.28 -5.91 -12.62
CA GLU A 86 -14.66 -7.13 -13.33
C GLU A 86 -14.49 -8.36 -12.42
N PRO A 87 -15.18 -9.47 -12.71
CA PRO A 87 -15.04 -10.68 -11.91
C PRO A 87 -13.63 -11.26 -11.96
N VAL A 88 -13.15 -11.69 -10.79
CA VAL A 88 -11.90 -12.43 -10.65
C VAL A 88 -12.24 -13.79 -10.06
N THR A 89 -11.86 -14.85 -10.75
CA THR A 89 -12.15 -16.23 -10.33
C THR A 89 -11.05 -16.80 -9.46
N SER A 90 -11.43 -17.77 -8.62
CA SER A 90 -10.47 -18.53 -7.81
C SER A 90 -9.31 -19.07 -8.66
N GLY A 91 -8.10 -18.93 -8.17
CA GLY A 91 -6.86 -19.33 -8.85
C GLY A 91 -6.23 -18.25 -9.72
N GLN A 92 -6.95 -17.20 -10.06
CA GLN A 92 -6.38 -16.07 -10.79
C GLN A 92 -5.52 -15.20 -9.86
N LYS A 93 -4.50 -14.57 -10.43
CA LYS A 93 -3.57 -13.72 -9.69
C LYS A 93 -3.87 -12.25 -9.91
N LEU A 94 -3.71 -11.49 -8.84
CA LEU A 94 -3.81 -10.04 -8.84
C LEU A 94 -2.49 -9.46 -8.31
N MET A 95 -2.11 -8.32 -8.86
CA MET A 95 -0.97 -7.54 -8.41
C MET A 95 -1.48 -6.22 -7.83
N LEU A 96 -1.27 -6.03 -6.55
CA LEU A 96 -1.59 -4.78 -5.85
C LEU A 96 -0.33 -3.93 -5.82
N MET A 97 -0.40 -2.75 -6.41
CA MET A 97 0.78 -1.93 -6.71
C MET A 97 0.62 -0.52 -6.21
N LEU A 98 1.70 0.05 -5.68
CA LEU A 98 1.75 1.45 -5.29
C LEU A 98 1.94 2.34 -6.52
N HIS A 99 1.01 3.26 -6.73
CA HIS A 99 1.09 4.33 -7.72
C HIS A 99 1.10 5.70 -7.04
N GLY A 100 1.72 6.67 -7.70
CA GLY A 100 1.70 8.05 -7.27
C GLY A 100 0.46 8.81 -7.75
N GLU A 101 0.26 9.97 -7.17
CA GLU A 101 -0.68 10.99 -7.64
C GLU A 101 0.15 12.08 -8.32
N ALA A 102 0.39 11.96 -9.61
CA ALA A 102 1.23 12.90 -10.34
C ALA A 102 1.00 12.88 -11.85
N GLY A 103 1.21 14.02 -12.49
CA GLY A 103 1.27 14.12 -13.95
C GLY A 103 -0.06 14.17 -14.67
N GLY A 104 -1.16 14.02 -13.96
CA GLY A 104 -2.50 14.12 -14.55
C GLY A 104 -3.08 15.53 -14.56
N SER A 105 -4.31 15.66 -15.00
CA SER A 105 -5.04 16.92 -15.05
C SER A 105 -5.81 17.26 -13.79
N GLN A 106 -6.12 16.25 -12.96
CA GLN A 106 -6.93 16.41 -11.75
C GLN A 106 -6.37 15.62 -10.58
N THR A 107 -6.11 16.30 -9.49
CA THR A 107 -5.74 15.67 -8.22
C THR A 107 -6.95 14.96 -7.60
N GLY A 108 -6.74 13.75 -7.09
CA GLY A 108 -7.78 12.95 -6.46
C GLY A 108 -8.64 12.16 -7.43
N ILE A 109 -8.30 12.17 -8.71
CA ILE A 109 -8.89 11.32 -9.75
C ILE A 109 -7.82 10.40 -10.31
N PHE A 110 -8.10 9.11 -10.28
CA PHE A 110 -7.19 8.12 -10.84
C PHE A 110 -7.22 8.16 -12.38
N GLU A 111 -6.09 8.54 -12.96
CA GLU A 111 -5.98 8.80 -14.40
C GLU A 111 -5.08 7.78 -15.12
N TYR A 112 -4.50 6.81 -14.39
CA TYR A 112 -3.59 5.84 -14.99
C TYR A 112 -4.32 4.89 -15.94
N THR A 113 -3.72 4.71 -17.11
CA THR A 113 -3.99 3.58 -18.00
C THR A 113 -2.68 2.86 -18.27
N LEU A 114 -2.72 1.55 -18.55
CA LEU A 114 -1.51 0.73 -18.71
C LEU A 114 -0.54 1.38 -19.70
N GLY A 115 0.69 1.65 -19.23
CA GLY A 115 1.71 2.34 -20.00
C GLY A 115 1.65 3.87 -19.98
N ALA A 116 0.65 4.46 -19.31
CA ALA A 116 0.55 5.92 -19.15
C ALA A 116 1.56 6.44 -18.12
N LYS A 117 1.80 7.76 -18.16
CA LYS A 117 2.67 8.45 -17.19
C LYS A 117 1.88 9.04 -16.03
N GLU A 118 0.61 9.35 -16.25
CA GLU A 118 -0.30 9.90 -15.25
C GLU A 118 -0.55 8.83 -14.17
N ASP A 119 -0.44 9.23 -12.90
CA ASP A 119 -0.62 8.34 -11.74
C ASP A 119 0.11 6.99 -11.88
N GLY A 120 1.33 7.07 -12.37
CA GLY A 120 2.12 5.91 -12.70
C GLY A 120 2.69 5.15 -11.49
N PRO A 121 3.21 3.95 -11.74
CA PRO A 121 3.78 3.13 -10.68
C PRO A 121 5.00 3.76 -10.03
N ILE A 122 5.10 3.60 -8.73
CA ILE A 122 6.27 3.98 -7.94
C ILE A 122 7.31 2.85 -8.03
N LYS A 123 8.55 3.23 -8.28
CA LYS A 123 9.70 2.32 -8.28
C LYS A 123 10.74 2.78 -7.28
N VAL A 124 11.35 1.83 -6.59
CA VAL A 124 12.53 2.04 -5.76
C VAL A 124 13.65 1.16 -6.31
N ASP A 125 14.78 1.76 -6.63
CA ASP A 125 15.92 1.06 -7.25
C ASP A 125 15.51 0.27 -8.51
N GLY A 126 14.63 0.84 -9.32
CA GLY A 126 14.11 0.23 -10.55
C GLY A 126 13.08 -0.88 -10.35
N LYS A 127 12.67 -1.15 -9.11
CA LYS A 127 11.70 -2.21 -8.77
C LYS A 127 10.35 -1.62 -8.43
N LEU A 128 9.29 -2.25 -8.93
CA LEU A 128 7.91 -1.95 -8.57
C LEU A 128 7.67 -2.26 -7.08
N ILE A 129 6.88 -1.42 -6.44
CA ILE A 129 6.40 -1.65 -5.08
C ILE A 129 5.03 -2.31 -5.19
N MET A 130 4.98 -3.60 -4.93
CA MET A 130 3.77 -4.39 -5.17
C MET A 130 3.75 -5.69 -4.37
N ALA A 131 2.57 -6.28 -4.27
CA ALA A 131 2.37 -7.65 -3.80
C ALA A 131 1.52 -8.42 -4.81
N VAL A 132 1.87 -9.67 -5.06
CA VAL A 132 1.06 -10.58 -5.88
C VAL A 132 0.30 -11.51 -4.94
N ILE A 133 -1.00 -11.65 -5.17
CA ILE A 133 -1.86 -12.57 -4.45
C ILE A 133 -2.55 -13.53 -5.43
N THR A 134 -2.99 -14.65 -4.91
CA THR A 134 -3.86 -15.59 -5.60
C THR A 134 -5.26 -15.52 -5.01
N ALA A 135 -6.26 -15.33 -5.85
CA ALA A 135 -7.67 -15.39 -5.44
C ALA A 135 -8.01 -16.82 -4.98
N LYS A 136 -8.67 -16.92 -3.84
CA LYS A 136 -9.15 -18.18 -3.27
C LYS A 136 -10.54 -18.54 -3.75
#